data_68cdf92cbf91db79763a5c2e63f8bc34
#
_entry.id   68cdf92cbf91db79763a5c2e63f8bc34
#
_cell.length_a   1.000
_cell.length_b   1.000
_cell.length_c   1.000
_cell.angle_alpha   90.00
_cell.angle_beta   90.00
_cell.angle_gamma   90.00
#
_symmetry.space_group_name_H-M   'P 1'
#
loop_
_entity.id
_entity.type
_entity.pdbx_description
1 polymer ?
#
loop_
_entity_poly.entity_id
_entity_poly.type
_entity_poly.pdbx_seq_one_letter_code
_entity_poly.pdbx_strand_id
1 'polypeptide(L)'
;MKYNGPCADTAGSAGEGLRKKGGTPMRKRNKVVSLLLAGCMAAGLLAGCGSSGEAQVATADNATAASTSTGAADSAAPETAGEVDGQINLRTVSFGNNFDVQDMGWRWMMAECYEGLMRDVADENGDRFEYAGAESMDVSDDGLVYTFHLRKDAKWSDGQPVTAADYEYGWKRLLNPEYGYSYSFYLFNVVGAEEYYNGQGSADEIGIKAVDDYTFEVTLKVADPTFQSKLVATPLYPTRQDVAEAAGDQWGKDWTKCVYNGPFAMTNLVEDNSMTWVKNDQYWDKDNVKLNQVNWYCVAENATAATMFDNGQLDVFDAAGDYIAKYDKEVEAGNMQTMTTEYPGTMVLCYEQSEGGKSGLMKNVNIRKAISYSINREEMVSAVYGRYTAAYGFVSPAITLDGTSYRKQASETMKEEYEQYAGDADKLKALFQKGLDELGITDKPEDITITLLSQGSATENQLEREYLQQSISQNLGVKVELNTVGDYQMFANERDNKNYDIFVGGWFSDYNDPLDFLNVMKTGVYDSYGLYSNSEYDSLIDSLTGENDNAKRLEIYQKLEDLLVAQDCGVAPLYYSDKHYYYQNWVKDFYTSSFGASQELYRATVEK
;
A
#
# COMPACT_ATOMS: atom_id res chain seq x y z
N MET A 1 -14.08 12.59 1.10
CA MET A 1 -13.11 12.05 2.06
C MET A 1 -11.82 11.80 1.29
N LYS A 2 -10.67 12.33 1.73
CA LYS A 2 -9.39 12.03 1.05
C LYS A 2 -8.86 10.74 1.64
N TYR A 3 -8.88 9.71 0.86
CA TYR A 3 -8.30 8.41 1.15
C TYR A 3 -6.79 8.48 0.89
N ASN A 4 -5.97 8.11 1.86
CA ASN A 4 -4.55 7.84 1.64
C ASN A 4 -4.38 6.32 1.65
N GLY A 5 -4.63 5.70 0.51
CA GLY A 5 -4.30 4.29 0.30
C GLY A 5 -2.78 4.08 0.29
N PRO A 6 -2.30 2.90 0.64
CA PRO A 6 -0.87 2.63 0.67
C PRO A 6 -0.31 2.66 -0.75
N CYS A 7 0.53 3.64 -1.04
CA CYS A 7 1.51 3.47 -2.10
C CYS A 7 2.51 2.41 -1.67
N ALA A 8 2.96 1.58 -2.60
CA ALA A 8 4.05 0.64 -2.42
C ALA A 8 5.18 1.29 -1.60
N ASP A 9 5.64 0.59 -0.56
CA ASP A 9 6.66 1.05 0.36
C ASP A 9 7.91 1.54 -0.39
N THR A 10 8.06 2.84 -0.43
CA THR A 10 9.36 3.48 -0.55
C THR A 10 9.45 4.51 0.58
N ALA A 11 10.18 4.11 1.60
CA ALA A 11 10.78 4.85 2.69
C ALA A 11 10.31 6.28 2.95
N GLY A 12 9.83 6.54 4.17
CA GLY A 12 10.15 7.79 4.82
C GLY A 12 9.02 8.61 5.40
N SER A 13 8.98 8.60 6.72
CA SER A 13 8.56 9.65 7.65
C SER A 13 7.08 10.05 7.76
N ALA A 14 6.63 9.84 8.97
CA ALA A 14 5.55 10.48 9.73
C ALA A 14 4.69 11.55 9.02
N GLY A 15 3.42 11.24 8.81
CA GLY A 15 2.42 12.21 8.41
C GLY A 15 1.74 12.84 9.63
N GLU A 16 1.91 14.14 9.81
CA GLU A 16 1.01 14.93 10.66
C GLU A 16 -0.31 15.20 9.92
N GLY A 17 -1.42 14.94 10.64
CA GLY A 17 -2.77 15.02 10.11
C GLY A 17 -3.18 16.39 9.54
N LEU A 18 -3.75 16.38 8.37
CA LEU A 18 -4.39 17.54 7.73
C LEU A 18 -5.81 17.73 8.27
N ARG A 19 -5.99 18.77 9.08
CA ARG A 19 -7.30 19.27 9.50
C ARG A 19 -8.03 19.91 8.32
N LYS A 20 -9.20 19.38 7.97
CA LYS A 20 -10.17 20.04 7.08
C LYS A 20 -10.70 21.32 7.70
N LYS A 21 -10.72 22.40 6.91
CA LYS A 21 -11.48 23.64 7.21
C LYS A 21 -12.88 23.51 6.63
N GLY A 22 -13.85 23.17 7.46
CA GLY A 22 -15.26 23.40 7.19
C GLY A 22 -15.63 24.84 7.57
N GLY A 23 -16.11 25.63 6.61
CA GLY A 23 -16.55 27.00 6.87
C GLY A 23 -17.99 27.09 7.37
N THR A 24 -18.17 27.67 8.55
CA THR A 24 -19.45 28.23 8.99
C THR A 24 -19.22 29.68 9.43
N PRO A 25 -20.17 30.63 9.21
CA PRO A 25 -19.87 32.05 9.23
C PRO A 25 -19.68 32.58 10.65
N MET A 26 -18.54 33.18 10.91
CA MET A 26 -18.18 33.73 12.20
C MET A 26 -18.57 35.19 12.36
N ARG A 27 -19.20 35.42 13.48
CA ARG A 27 -19.51 36.69 14.14
C ARG A 27 -18.20 37.47 14.42
N LYS A 28 -18.17 38.72 13.98
CA LYS A 28 -17.07 39.68 14.21
C LYS A 28 -16.81 39.84 15.72
N ARG A 29 -15.55 39.64 16.15
CA ARG A 29 -15.02 40.27 17.37
C ARG A 29 -13.50 40.50 17.30
N ASN A 30 -13.18 41.81 17.30
CA ASN A 30 -12.00 42.53 17.77
C ASN A 30 -10.59 42.07 17.37
N LYS A 31 -10.03 42.83 16.45
CA LYS A 31 -8.62 43.10 16.28
C LYS A 31 -8.08 43.75 17.56
N VAL A 32 -7.07 43.19 18.21
CA VAL A 32 -5.96 43.91 18.85
C VAL A 32 -4.93 42.81 19.27
N VAL A 33 -3.62 43.14 19.10
CA VAL A 33 -2.42 42.38 19.47
C VAL A 33 -1.94 41.38 18.43
N SER A 34 -1.14 41.86 17.51
CA SER A 34 0.04 41.19 16.93
C SER A 34 0.86 42.23 16.15
N LEU A 35 1.52 43.09 16.86
CA LEU A 35 2.58 43.96 16.38
C LEU A 35 3.65 43.95 17.45
N LEU A 36 4.58 43.01 17.33
CA LEU A 36 5.90 43.00 17.99
C LEU A 36 6.54 41.63 17.73
N LEU A 37 7.27 41.54 16.63
CA LEU A 37 8.43 40.66 16.38
C LEU A 37 8.75 40.69 14.85
N ALA A 38 9.07 41.90 14.38
CA ALA A 38 9.77 42.09 13.10
C ALA A 38 10.77 43.23 13.31
N GLY A 39 11.91 42.89 13.85
CA GLY A 39 12.93 43.90 14.09
C GLY A 39 14.15 43.32 14.80
N CYS A 40 14.92 42.47 14.07
CA CYS A 40 16.34 42.19 14.40
C CYS A 40 16.88 41.24 13.31
N MET A 41 17.07 41.76 12.10
CA MET A 41 18.01 41.20 11.09
C MET A 41 18.19 42.21 9.96
N ALA A 42 18.88 43.30 10.28
CA ALA A 42 19.45 44.20 9.28
C ALA A 42 20.53 45.05 9.95
N ALA A 43 21.71 44.49 10.18
CA ALA A 43 22.97 45.22 10.37
C ALA A 43 24.14 44.23 10.24
N GLY A 44 24.83 44.29 9.12
CA GLY A 44 26.07 43.51 8.94
C GLY A 44 26.49 43.25 7.50
N LEU A 45 26.40 44.27 6.66
CA LEU A 45 27.06 44.28 5.35
C LEU A 45 27.56 45.73 5.11
N LEU A 46 28.88 45.95 5.36
CA LEU A 46 29.68 46.97 4.68
C LEU A 46 31.07 47.05 5.33
N ALA A 47 32.05 46.78 4.49
CA ALA A 47 33.52 47.04 4.61
C ALA A 47 34.32 45.75 4.43
N GLY A 48 35.17 45.61 3.45
CA GLY A 48 35.95 46.51 2.65
C GLY A 48 36.73 45.76 1.58
N CYS A 49 36.95 46.46 0.50
CA CYS A 49 37.85 46.18 -0.62
C CYS A 49 39.33 46.19 -0.24
N GLY A 50 40.14 45.38 -0.92
CA GLY A 50 41.55 45.79 -1.11
C GLY A 50 42.52 44.68 -1.43
N SER A 51 42.87 44.56 -2.72
CA SER A 51 44.19 44.30 -3.36
C SER A 51 44.93 42.98 -3.22
N SER A 52 45.09 42.39 -4.39
CA SER A 52 46.26 41.72 -5.04
C SER A 52 47.58 41.45 -4.29
N GLY A 53 48.16 40.23 -4.50
CA GLY A 53 49.54 39.90 -4.23
C GLY A 53 49.86 38.42 -4.33
N GLU A 54 50.84 38.10 -5.18
CA GLU A 54 51.30 36.79 -5.62
C GLU A 54 51.94 35.88 -4.53
N ALA A 55 51.82 34.60 -4.81
CA ALA A 55 52.73 33.45 -4.60
C ALA A 55 53.75 33.43 -3.46
N GLN A 56 53.72 32.37 -2.66
CA GLN A 56 54.85 31.43 -2.51
C GLN A 56 54.46 30.20 -1.68
N VAL A 57 55.05 29.09 -2.07
CA VAL A 57 55.00 27.74 -1.49
C VAL A 57 55.79 27.69 -0.18
N ALA A 58 55.21 27.10 0.89
CA ALA A 58 55.98 26.47 1.96
C ALA A 58 55.15 25.42 2.71
N THR A 59 55.82 24.34 3.00
CA THR A 59 55.41 23.06 3.57
C THR A 59 55.07 23.07 5.05
N ALA A 60 54.15 22.14 5.40
CA ALA A 60 54.00 21.37 6.66
C ALA A 60 53.67 22.11 7.98
N ASP A 61 52.57 21.80 8.60
CA ASP A 61 52.31 20.93 9.74
C ASP A 61 50.98 21.28 10.44
N ASN A 62 50.27 20.20 10.72
CA ASN A 62 49.22 20.00 11.74
C ASN A 62 48.49 21.20 12.35
N ALA A 63 47.19 21.34 12.08
CA ALA A 63 46.17 21.69 13.04
C ALA A 63 44.75 21.30 12.54
N THR A 64 44.10 20.48 13.32
CA THR A 64 42.73 20.04 13.28
C THR A 64 41.74 21.19 13.05
N ALA A 65 41.00 21.19 11.98
CA ALA A 65 39.79 21.99 11.80
C ALA A 65 38.66 21.09 11.34
N ALA A 66 37.64 20.94 12.16
CA ALA A 66 36.42 20.20 11.87
C ALA A 66 35.69 20.83 10.68
N SER A 67 35.67 20.14 9.55
CA SER A 67 34.75 20.40 8.46
C SER A 67 33.56 19.47 8.64
N THR A 68 32.39 20.01 8.92
CA THR A 68 31.12 19.31 8.81
C THR A 68 30.86 19.00 7.34
N SER A 69 31.28 17.82 6.90
CA SER A 69 30.78 17.20 5.71
C SER A 69 29.53 16.41 6.11
N THR A 70 28.38 16.73 5.55
CA THR A 70 27.22 15.83 5.51
C THR A 70 27.65 14.64 4.64
N GLY A 71 28.29 13.65 5.26
CA GLY A 71 28.54 12.35 4.67
C GLY A 71 27.24 11.54 4.73
N ALA A 72 26.88 10.94 3.61
CA ALA A 72 25.98 9.81 3.60
C ALA A 72 26.51 8.81 4.65
N ALA A 73 25.67 8.44 5.59
CA ALA A 73 25.98 7.40 6.55
C ALA A 73 26.13 6.10 5.78
N ASP A 74 27.36 5.60 5.72
CA ASP A 74 27.64 4.23 5.31
C ASP A 74 27.00 3.35 6.39
N SER A 75 25.77 2.86 6.14
CA SER A 75 25.06 2.00 7.08
C SER A 75 25.74 0.64 7.06
N ALA A 76 26.62 0.40 8.03
CA ALA A 76 27.12 -0.94 8.28
C ALA A 76 25.93 -1.91 8.48
N ALA A 77 26.05 -3.12 7.93
CA ALA A 77 25.04 -4.16 8.16
C ALA A 77 24.80 -4.32 9.68
N PRO A 78 23.52 -4.48 10.09
CA PRO A 78 23.21 -4.70 11.51
C PRO A 78 23.89 -5.97 12.04
N GLU A 79 24.31 -5.93 13.32
CA GLU A 79 24.80 -7.13 13.98
C GLU A 79 23.67 -8.16 14.11
N THR A 80 23.92 -9.38 13.60
CA THR A 80 22.94 -10.47 13.69
C THR A 80 22.86 -11.02 15.11
N ALA A 81 21.64 -11.40 15.53
CA ALA A 81 21.42 -12.06 16.81
C ALA A 81 22.21 -13.39 16.90
N GLY A 82 22.50 -13.84 18.11
CA GLY A 82 23.08 -15.18 18.34
C GLY A 82 22.14 -16.27 17.83
N GLU A 83 22.70 -17.38 17.37
CA GLU A 83 21.94 -18.49 16.78
C GLU A 83 21.06 -19.18 17.82
N VAL A 84 19.77 -19.29 17.53
CA VAL A 84 18.75 -19.99 18.32
C VAL A 84 18.12 -21.06 17.44
N ASP A 85 17.90 -22.25 17.99
CA ASP A 85 17.20 -23.33 17.26
C ASP A 85 15.80 -22.87 16.80
N GLY A 86 15.45 -23.15 15.55
CA GLY A 86 14.18 -22.68 14.95
C GLY A 86 14.11 -21.16 14.78
N GLN A 87 15.24 -20.50 14.53
CA GLN A 87 15.31 -19.07 14.23
C GLN A 87 15.26 -18.81 12.72
N ILE A 88 14.49 -17.81 12.31
CA ILE A 88 14.49 -17.24 10.97
C ILE A 88 14.95 -15.77 10.99
N ASN A 89 15.76 -15.39 10.00
CA ASN A 89 16.30 -14.06 9.83
C ASN A 89 15.76 -13.43 8.54
N LEU A 90 15.04 -12.34 8.68
CA LEU A 90 14.31 -11.65 7.62
C LEU A 90 14.78 -10.22 7.45
N ARG A 91 14.48 -9.65 6.30
CA ARG A 91 14.78 -8.26 5.96
C ARG A 91 13.51 -7.42 5.94
N THR A 92 13.63 -6.17 6.37
CA THR A 92 12.75 -5.07 5.98
C THR A 92 13.57 -3.87 5.53
N VAL A 93 12.99 -2.98 4.74
CA VAL A 93 13.67 -1.74 4.30
C VAL A 93 13.54 -0.61 5.32
N SER A 94 12.54 -0.69 6.18
CA SER A 94 12.32 0.26 7.29
C SER A 94 11.46 -0.37 8.37
N PHE A 95 11.57 0.14 9.60
CA PHE A 95 10.58 -0.09 10.64
C PHE A 95 9.68 1.15 10.73
N GLY A 96 8.36 0.98 10.88
CA GLY A 96 7.47 2.07 11.28
C GLY A 96 7.61 2.36 12.78
N ASN A 97 6.88 3.32 13.22
CA ASN A 97 6.92 3.80 14.61
C ASN A 97 5.57 3.66 15.32
N ASN A 98 4.66 2.86 14.77
CA ASN A 98 3.33 2.68 15.32
C ASN A 98 2.91 1.20 15.31
N PHE A 99 2.68 0.63 16.50
CA PHE A 99 2.29 -0.76 16.76
C PHE A 99 0.81 -0.89 17.09
N ASP A 100 0.02 0.15 16.88
CA ASP A 100 -1.42 0.14 17.04
C ASP A 100 -2.07 -0.62 15.88
N VAL A 101 -2.75 -1.72 16.17
CA VAL A 101 -3.39 -2.56 15.14
C VAL A 101 -4.51 -1.85 14.38
N GLN A 102 -5.13 -0.80 14.96
CA GLN A 102 -6.12 0.01 14.27
C GLN A 102 -5.48 1.04 13.33
N ASP A 103 -4.16 1.32 13.47
CA ASP A 103 -3.42 2.16 12.55
C ASP A 103 -2.64 1.30 11.56
N MET A 104 -2.94 1.43 10.28
CA MET A 104 -2.47 0.53 9.23
C MET A 104 -0.97 0.62 8.88
N GLY A 105 -0.18 1.45 9.57
CA GLY A 105 1.21 1.68 9.22
C GLY A 105 2.10 0.42 9.17
N TRP A 106 1.68 -0.65 9.88
CA TRP A 106 2.44 -1.90 10.00
C TRP A 106 1.61 -3.17 9.89
N ARG A 107 0.51 -3.13 9.19
CA ARG A 107 -0.48 -4.22 9.13
C ARG A 107 0.14 -5.59 8.87
N TRP A 108 1.02 -5.68 7.87
CA TRP A 108 1.60 -6.92 7.41
C TRP A 108 2.55 -7.58 8.43
N MET A 109 3.25 -6.78 9.26
CA MET A 109 4.06 -7.32 10.36
C MET A 109 3.19 -7.67 11.57
N MET A 110 2.20 -6.82 11.88
CA MET A 110 1.35 -7.05 13.05
C MET A 110 0.44 -8.28 12.89
N ALA A 111 0.14 -8.72 11.68
CA ALA A 111 -0.62 -9.93 11.41
C ALA A 111 0.02 -11.22 11.99
N GLU A 112 1.32 -11.21 12.29
CA GLU A 112 2.01 -12.34 12.93
C GLU A 112 2.09 -12.22 14.47
N CYS A 113 1.88 -11.02 15.02
CA CYS A 113 1.86 -10.79 16.47
C CYS A 113 0.46 -10.74 17.04
N TYR A 114 -0.54 -10.48 16.20
CA TYR A 114 -1.95 -10.41 16.58
C TYR A 114 -2.78 -11.36 15.73
N GLU A 115 -3.99 -11.64 16.17
CA GLU A 115 -4.93 -12.49 15.45
C GLU A 115 -6.35 -11.91 15.54
N GLY A 116 -7.05 -11.87 14.41
CA GLY A 116 -8.43 -11.41 14.29
C GLY A 116 -9.46 -12.52 14.49
N LEU A 117 -10.71 -12.27 14.08
CA LEU A 117 -11.77 -13.29 14.04
C LEU A 117 -11.45 -14.38 13.03
N MET A 118 -10.90 -13.97 11.89
CA MET A 118 -10.43 -14.83 10.81
C MET A 118 -9.00 -14.43 10.44
N ARG A 119 -8.31 -15.29 9.72
CA ARG A 119 -6.99 -15.06 9.15
C ARG A 119 -6.94 -15.47 7.68
N ASP A 120 -6.13 -14.81 6.90
CA ASP A 120 -5.73 -15.26 5.57
C ASP A 120 -4.48 -16.14 5.71
N VAL A 121 -4.51 -17.33 5.16
CA VAL A 121 -3.41 -18.29 5.19
C VAL A 121 -3.07 -18.75 3.79
N ALA A 122 -1.79 -18.97 3.54
CA ALA A 122 -1.29 -19.56 2.31
C ALA A 122 -0.55 -20.87 2.60
N ASP A 123 -0.73 -21.84 1.72
CA ASP A 123 0.03 -23.09 1.68
C ASP A 123 0.14 -23.59 0.22
N GLU A 124 0.54 -24.84 0.03
CA GLU A 124 0.66 -25.47 -1.31
C GLU A 124 -0.67 -25.52 -2.08
N ASN A 125 -1.81 -25.28 -1.42
CA ASN A 125 -3.13 -25.26 -2.04
C ASN A 125 -3.59 -23.83 -2.41
N GLY A 126 -2.79 -22.80 -2.08
CA GLY A 126 -3.07 -21.39 -2.30
C GLY A 126 -3.67 -20.69 -1.08
N ASP A 127 -4.10 -19.45 -1.27
CA ASP A 127 -4.67 -18.59 -0.23
C ASP A 127 -6.10 -18.98 0.12
N ARG A 128 -6.43 -18.89 1.39
CA ARG A 128 -7.79 -19.07 1.91
C ARG A 128 -8.00 -18.38 3.24
N PHE A 129 -9.26 -18.05 3.52
CA PHE A 129 -9.64 -17.54 4.84
C PHE A 129 -10.02 -18.68 5.78
N GLU A 130 -9.45 -18.67 6.97
CA GLU A 130 -9.73 -19.63 8.04
C GLU A 130 -10.28 -18.91 9.28
N TYR A 131 -11.09 -19.60 10.08
CA TYR A 131 -11.42 -19.14 11.42
C TYR A 131 -10.17 -19.13 12.30
N ALA A 132 -10.02 -18.08 13.11
CA ALA A 132 -8.87 -17.86 13.97
C ALA A 132 -9.30 -17.60 15.42
N GLY A 133 -9.48 -16.37 15.86
CA GLY A 133 -10.06 -16.06 17.16
C GLY A 133 -11.53 -16.46 17.30
N ALA A 134 -12.27 -16.59 16.20
CA ALA A 134 -13.56 -17.26 16.17
C ALA A 134 -13.41 -18.76 15.85
N GLU A 135 -14.27 -19.63 16.38
CA GLU A 135 -14.41 -21.04 16.00
C GLU A 135 -15.46 -21.22 14.90
N SER A 136 -16.45 -20.33 14.85
CA SER A 136 -17.53 -20.34 13.87
C SER A 136 -18.24 -18.98 13.81
N MET A 137 -19.06 -18.83 12.78
CA MET A 137 -19.89 -17.65 12.55
C MET A 137 -21.27 -18.09 12.06
N ASP A 138 -22.32 -17.53 12.65
CA ASP A 138 -23.68 -17.62 12.14
C ASP A 138 -24.06 -16.30 11.44
N VAL A 139 -24.78 -16.40 10.32
CA VAL A 139 -25.30 -15.25 9.59
C VAL A 139 -26.82 -15.40 9.50
N SER A 140 -27.57 -14.34 9.83
CA SER A 140 -29.03 -14.33 9.70
C SER A 140 -29.48 -14.51 8.24
N ASP A 141 -30.70 -15.02 8.03
CA ASP A 141 -31.26 -15.31 6.71
C ASP A 141 -31.30 -14.08 5.77
N ASP A 142 -31.39 -12.88 6.34
CA ASP A 142 -31.35 -11.61 5.62
C ASP A 142 -29.94 -11.07 5.37
N GLY A 143 -28.91 -11.75 5.89
CA GLY A 143 -27.50 -11.36 5.74
C GLY A 143 -27.09 -10.13 6.54
N LEU A 144 -27.89 -9.72 7.54
CA LEU A 144 -27.64 -8.48 8.30
C LEU A 144 -26.96 -8.69 9.63
N VAL A 145 -27.17 -9.83 10.30
CA VAL A 145 -26.60 -10.09 11.63
C VAL A 145 -25.57 -11.20 11.54
N TYR A 146 -24.37 -10.89 11.99
CA TYR A 146 -23.24 -11.82 12.08
C TYR A 146 -22.96 -12.10 13.55
N THR A 147 -23.05 -13.37 13.96
CA THR A 147 -22.76 -13.82 15.32
C THR A 147 -21.54 -14.71 15.32
N PHE A 148 -20.46 -14.22 15.91
CA PHE A 148 -19.19 -14.93 16.02
C PHE A 148 -19.11 -15.66 17.34
N HIS A 149 -18.78 -16.96 17.31
CA HIS A 149 -18.50 -17.79 18.46
C HIS A 149 -16.98 -17.84 18.67
N LEU A 150 -16.51 -17.20 19.73
CA LEU A 150 -15.09 -17.04 20.00
C LEU A 150 -14.49 -18.27 20.67
N ARG A 151 -13.21 -18.50 20.45
CA ARG A 151 -12.41 -19.51 21.14
C ARG A 151 -12.32 -19.19 22.63
N LYS A 152 -12.49 -20.22 23.47
CA LYS A 152 -12.36 -20.09 24.92
C LYS A 152 -10.93 -20.30 25.42
N ASP A 153 -10.07 -20.83 24.59
CA ASP A 153 -8.65 -21.12 24.86
C ASP A 153 -7.72 -20.02 24.31
N ALA A 154 -8.23 -19.05 23.53
CA ALA A 154 -7.46 -17.90 23.07
C ALA A 154 -7.04 -17.00 24.24
N LYS A 155 -5.76 -16.63 24.27
CA LYS A 155 -5.18 -15.80 25.34
C LYS A 155 -4.26 -14.74 24.77
N TRP A 156 -4.18 -13.65 25.50
CA TRP A 156 -3.14 -12.66 25.35
C TRP A 156 -1.80 -13.18 25.91
N SER A 157 -0.70 -12.59 25.48
CA SER A 157 0.67 -12.98 25.90
C SER A 157 0.92 -12.84 27.41
N ASP A 158 0.12 -12.05 28.12
CA ASP A 158 0.12 -11.93 29.57
C ASP A 158 -0.73 -13.00 30.29
N GLY A 159 -1.35 -13.92 29.51
CA GLY A 159 -2.16 -15.03 29.99
C GLY A 159 -3.65 -14.70 30.24
N GLN A 160 -4.09 -13.45 30.05
CA GLN A 160 -5.50 -13.08 30.14
C GLN A 160 -6.28 -13.66 28.93
N PRO A 161 -7.57 -14.04 29.09
CA PRO A 161 -8.36 -14.53 27.97
C PRO A 161 -8.61 -13.43 26.93
N VAL A 162 -8.70 -13.81 25.65
CA VAL A 162 -9.27 -12.95 24.60
C VAL A 162 -10.78 -13.10 24.65
N THR A 163 -11.50 -11.99 24.71
CA THR A 163 -12.93 -11.96 24.87
C THR A 163 -13.65 -11.11 23.81
N ALA A 164 -14.97 -11.25 23.70
CA ALA A 164 -15.78 -10.42 22.82
C ALA A 164 -15.69 -8.92 23.14
N ALA A 165 -15.42 -8.58 24.41
CA ALA A 165 -15.21 -7.19 24.82
C ALA A 165 -13.95 -6.57 24.19
N ASP A 166 -12.90 -7.36 23.93
CA ASP A 166 -11.67 -6.88 23.27
C ASP A 166 -11.93 -6.52 21.79
N TYR A 167 -12.80 -7.30 21.12
CA TYR A 167 -13.25 -7.00 19.75
C TYR A 167 -14.18 -5.78 19.73
N GLU A 168 -15.17 -5.72 20.63
CA GLU A 168 -16.08 -4.57 20.73
C GLU A 168 -15.30 -3.27 20.96
N TYR A 169 -14.35 -3.28 21.90
CA TYR A 169 -13.51 -2.12 22.19
C TYR A 169 -12.66 -1.74 20.97
N GLY A 170 -11.95 -2.70 20.36
CA GLY A 170 -11.08 -2.43 19.21
C GLY A 170 -11.85 -1.83 18.03
N TRP A 171 -13.03 -2.39 17.69
CA TRP A 171 -13.82 -1.91 16.56
C TRP A 171 -14.48 -0.54 16.84
N LYS A 172 -14.99 -0.31 18.07
CA LYS A 172 -15.50 1.02 18.45
C LYS A 172 -14.40 2.06 18.52
N ARG A 173 -13.18 1.66 18.93
CA ARG A 173 -12.00 2.51 18.92
C ARG A 173 -11.58 2.90 17.50
N LEU A 174 -11.62 1.95 16.54
CA LEU A 174 -11.38 2.22 15.11
C LEU A 174 -12.34 3.30 14.57
N LEU A 175 -13.57 3.32 15.05
CA LEU A 175 -14.61 4.27 14.63
C LEU A 175 -14.58 5.61 15.41
N ASN A 176 -13.77 5.73 16.46
CA ASN A 176 -13.77 6.94 17.27
C ASN A 176 -13.22 8.15 16.48
N PRO A 177 -14.02 9.22 16.31
CA PRO A 177 -13.62 10.41 15.54
C PRO A 177 -12.40 11.13 16.09
N GLU A 178 -12.06 10.94 17.39
CA GLU A 178 -10.88 11.55 17.99
C GLU A 178 -9.56 10.99 17.44
N TYR A 179 -9.53 9.73 17.04
CA TYR A 179 -8.35 9.08 16.48
C TYR A 179 -8.22 9.29 14.97
N GLY A 180 -9.35 9.32 14.24
CA GLY A 180 -9.36 9.58 12.80
C GLY A 180 -8.66 8.50 11.96
N TYR A 181 -8.77 7.24 12.38
CA TYR A 181 -8.15 6.11 11.69
C TYR A 181 -8.63 5.97 10.25
N SER A 182 -7.70 5.75 9.32
CA SER A 182 -7.97 5.72 7.89
C SER A 182 -8.88 4.57 7.46
N TYR A 183 -8.85 3.43 8.17
CA TYR A 183 -9.59 2.22 7.82
C TYR A 183 -10.92 2.05 8.54
N SER A 184 -11.44 3.09 9.18
CA SER A 184 -12.78 3.13 9.78
C SER A 184 -13.89 2.77 8.79
N PHE A 185 -13.69 3.03 7.50
CA PHE A 185 -14.63 2.74 6.42
C PHE A 185 -14.98 1.25 6.28
N TYR A 186 -14.13 0.32 6.72
CA TYR A 186 -14.48 -1.11 6.76
C TYR A 186 -15.77 -1.39 7.51
N LEU A 187 -16.09 -0.55 8.49
CA LEU A 187 -17.24 -0.70 9.37
C LEU A 187 -18.40 0.26 9.03
N PHE A 188 -18.32 1.08 8.00
CA PHE A 188 -19.37 2.07 7.71
C PHE A 188 -20.72 1.45 7.33
N ASN A 189 -20.74 0.19 6.89
CA ASN A 189 -21.97 -0.56 6.69
C ASN A 189 -22.55 -1.14 8.01
N VAL A 190 -21.85 -1.06 9.12
CA VAL A 190 -22.40 -1.42 10.44
C VAL A 190 -23.37 -0.31 10.91
N VAL A 191 -24.50 -0.72 11.49
CA VAL A 191 -25.51 0.20 12.02
C VAL A 191 -24.86 1.22 12.96
N GLY A 192 -25.12 2.51 12.77
CA GLY A 192 -24.62 3.60 13.61
C GLY A 192 -23.13 3.93 13.49
N ALA A 193 -22.34 3.14 12.75
CA ALA A 193 -20.88 3.27 12.70
C ALA A 193 -20.42 4.55 11.98
N GLU A 194 -20.94 4.81 10.79
CA GLU A 194 -20.59 6.00 10.00
C GLU A 194 -21.08 7.29 10.68
N GLU A 195 -22.26 7.25 11.28
CA GLU A 195 -22.84 8.34 12.04
C GLU A 195 -21.92 8.70 13.23
N TYR A 196 -21.48 7.70 13.99
CA TYR A 196 -20.56 7.90 15.11
C TYR A 196 -19.20 8.46 14.65
N TYR A 197 -18.59 7.87 13.61
CA TYR A 197 -17.34 8.36 13.03
C TYR A 197 -17.41 9.82 12.58
N ASN A 198 -18.57 10.26 12.09
CA ASN A 198 -18.79 11.65 11.68
C ASN A 198 -19.18 12.57 12.86
N GLY A 199 -19.11 12.11 14.10
CA GLY A 199 -19.46 12.87 15.29
C GLY A 199 -20.97 13.03 15.51
N GLN A 200 -21.77 12.14 14.92
CA GLN A 200 -23.22 12.05 15.06
C GLN A 200 -23.55 10.73 15.76
N GLY A 201 -24.47 10.74 16.74
CA GLY A 201 -24.78 9.53 17.51
C GLY A 201 -23.77 9.22 18.61
N SER A 202 -23.87 8.03 19.20
CA SER A 202 -23.02 7.57 20.30
C SER A 202 -22.46 6.17 20.04
N ALA A 203 -21.39 5.81 20.73
CA ALA A 203 -20.77 4.48 20.66
C ALA A 203 -21.74 3.35 21.08
N ASP A 204 -22.76 3.64 21.90
CA ASP A 204 -23.76 2.67 22.35
C ASP A 204 -24.80 2.34 21.28
N GLU A 205 -24.91 3.18 20.23
CA GLU A 205 -25.86 3.00 19.12
C GLU A 205 -25.23 2.20 17.96
N ILE A 206 -23.93 1.87 18.06
CA ILE A 206 -23.26 1.09 17.03
C ILE A 206 -23.69 -0.38 17.13
N GLY A 207 -24.02 -0.98 16.00
CA GLY A 207 -24.38 -2.40 15.87
C GLY A 207 -23.19 -3.35 16.08
N ILE A 208 -22.37 -3.12 17.11
CA ILE A 208 -21.21 -3.93 17.52
C ILE A 208 -21.38 -4.23 19.00
N LYS A 209 -21.43 -5.53 19.38
CA LYS A 209 -21.78 -5.92 20.74
C LYS A 209 -21.10 -7.21 21.19
N ALA A 210 -20.47 -7.18 22.36
CA ALA A 210 -20.16 -8.36 23.15
C ALA A 210 -21.45 -8.83 23.85
N VAL A 211 -22.04 -9.93 23.39
CA VAL A 211 -23.27 -10.48 23.96
C VAL A 211 -22.97 -11.16 25.29
N ASP A 212 -21.86 -11.89 25.32
CA ASP A 212 -21.18 -12.47 26.48
C ASP A 212 -19.68 -12.55 26.19
N ASP A 213 -18.90 -13.15 27.10
CA ASP A 213 -17.44 -13.21 26.99
C ASP A 213 -16.94 -13.85 25.67
N TYR A 214 -17.74 -14.72 25.05
CA TYR A 214 -17.35 -15.51 23.88
C TYR A 214 -18.34 -15.46 22.72
N THR A 215 -19.29 -14.54 22.78
CA THR A 215 -20.26 -14.28 21.69
C THR A 215 -20.17 -12.81 21.27
N PHE A 216 -19.72 -12.58 20.06
CA PHE A 216 -19.58 -11.24 19.46
C PHE A 216 -20.55 -11.08 18.31
N GLU A 217 -21.39 -10.03 18.33
CA GLU A 217 -22.45 -9.78 17.36
C GLU A 217 -22.23 -8.46 16.61
N VAL A 218 -22.43 -8.50 15.30
CA VAL A 218 -22.34 -7.33 14.42
C VAL A 218 -23.58 -7.23 13.56
N THR A 219 -24.22 -6.05 13.51
CA THR A 219 -25.40 -5.78 12.71
C THR A 219 -25.10 -4.79 11.59
N LEU A 220 -25.30 -5.20 10.34
CA LEU A 220 -25.11 -4.39 9.14
C LEU A 220 -26.38 -3.61 8.78
N LYS A 221 -26.21 -2.46 8.08
CA LYS A 221 -27.30 -1.67 7.49
C LYS A 221 -27.89 -2.35 6.26
N VAL A 222 -27.05 -2.97 5.45
CA VAL A 222 -27.37 -3.67 4.20
C VAL A 222 -26.51 -4.93 4.12
N ALA A 223 -27.05 -6.02 3.59
CA ALA A 223 -26.29 -7.23 3.35
C ALA A 223 -25.04 -6.93 2.49
N ASP A 224 -23.88 -7.42 2.94
CA ASP A 224 -22.59 -7.13 2.33
C ASP A 224 -21.83 -8.44 2.03
N PRO A 225 -21.82 -8.92 0.79
CA PRO A 225 -21.12 -10.14 0.43
C PRO A 225 -19.59 -10.03 0.60
N THR A 226 -19.06 -8.81 0.75
CA THR A 226 -17.62 -8.57 0.96
C THR A 226 -17.23 -8.51 2.43
N PHE A 227 -18.21 -8.51 3.36
CA PHE A 227 -17.93 -8.30 4.78
C PHE A 227 -16.97 -9.35 5.36
N GLN A 228 -17.14 -10.62 4.98
CA GLN A 228 -16.29 -11.69 5.49
C GLN A 228 -14.82 -11.53 5.04
N SER A 229 -14.56 -11.06 3.81
CA SER A 229 -13.20 -10.85 3.32
C SER A 229 -12.46 -9.70 4.02
N LYS A 230 -13.20 -8.78 4.66
CA LYS A 230 -12.63 -7.69 5.47
C LYS A 230 -12.16 -8.16 6.85
N LEU A 231 -12.66 -9.30 7.36
CA LEU A 231 -12.40 -9.77 8.74
C LEU A 231 -10.95 -10.21 8.99
N VAL A 232 -10.17 -10.39 7.94
CA VAL A 232 -8.72 -10.71 8.03
C VAL A 232 -7.84 -9.46 8.17
N ALA A 233 -8.43 -8.28 8.01
CA ALA A 233 -7.68 -7.02 8.08
C ALA A 233 -7.29 -6.65 9.52
N THR A 234 -6.03 -6.28 9.73
CA THR A 234 -5.49 -5.95 11.06
C THR A 234 -6.23 -4.85 11.81
N PRO A 235 -6.85 -3.82 11.18
CA PRO A 235 -7.66 -2.84 11.91
C PRO A 235 -8.88 -3.43 12.63
N LEU A 236 -9.32 -4.62 12.22
CA LEU A 236 -10.43 -5.36 12.85
C LEU A 236 -9.95 -6.37 13.90
N TYR A 237 -8.68 -6.36 14.26
CA TYR A 237 -8.16 -7.20 15.34
C TYR A 237 -8.58 -6.67 16.71
N PRO A 238 -8.64 -7.54 17.74
CA PRO A 238 -9.05 -7.14 19.08
C PRO A 238 -8.01 -6.25 19.74
N THR A 239 -8.45 -5.42 20.68
CA THR A 239 -7.58 -4.56 21.49
C THR A 239 -7.97 -4.63 22.95
N ARG A 240 -7.01 -4.83 23.86
CA ARG A 240 -7.18 -4.82 25.31
C ARG A 240 -7.43 -3.40 25.79
N GLN A 241 -8.65 -3.11 26.23
CA GLN A 241 -9.04 -1.79 26.73
C GLN A 241 -8.16 -1.36 27.92
N ASP A 242 -8.01 -2.20 28.94
CA ASP A 242 -7.23 -1.89 30.13
C ASP A 242 -5.76 -1.58 29.85
N VAL A 243 -5.17 -2.28 28.86
CA VAL A 243 -3.78 -2.06 28.43
C VAL A 243 -3.65 -0.78 27.62
N ALA A 244 -4.53 -0.56 26.64
CA ALA A 244 -4.52 0.64 25.80
C ALA A 244 -4.75 1.91 26.61
N GLU A 245 -5.73 1.89 27.53
CA GLU A 245 -6.01 3.03 28.41
C GLU A 245 -4.87 3.30 29.43
N ALA A 246 -4.26 2.24 29.98
CA ALA A 246 -3.10 2.39 30.87
C ALA A 246 -1.86 2.93 30.15
N ALA A 247 -1.67 2.61 28.87
CA ALA A 247 -0.60 3.14 28.04
C ALA A 247 -0.86 4.60 27.62
N GLY A 248 -2.12 5.01 27.48
CA GLY A 248 -2.52 6.37 27.07
C GLY A 248 -1.83 6.79 25.77
N ASP A 249 -1.18 7.96 25.75
CA ASP A 249 -0.47 8.50 24.58
C ASP A 249 0.73 7.65 24.11
N GLN A 250 1.13 6.62 24.87
CA GLN A 250 2.19 5.68 24.51
C GLN A 250 1.67 4.43 23.81
N TRP A 251 0.34 4.23 23.76
CA TRP A 251 -0.25 3.14 22.99
C TRP A 251 0.16 3.23 21.52
N GLY A 252 0.60 2.10 20.96
CA GLY A 252 1.10 2.04 19.59
C GLY A 252 2.48 2.67 19.35
N LYS A 253 3.06 3.43 20.32
CA LYS A 253 4.38 4.06 20.20
C LYS A 253 5.46 3.33 20.98
N ASP A 254 5.10 2.83 22.15
CA ASP A 254 6.01 2.05 23.01
C ASP A 254 5.59 0.57 22.95
N TRP A 255 6.32 -0.22 22.20
CA TRP A 255 6.04 -1.65 22.02
C TRP A 255 6.04 -2.43 23.35
N THR A 256 6.75 -1.95 24.38
CA THR A 256 6.79 -2.57 25.70
C THR A 256 5.46 -2.44 26.47
N LYS A 257 4.54 -1.64 25.97
CA LYS A 257 3.17 -1.48 26.50
C LYS A 257 2.15 -2.36 25.77
N CYS A 258 2.58 -3.08 24.73
CA CYS A 258 1.68 -3.93 23.96
C CYS A 258 1.58 -5.34 24.57
N VAL A 259 0.45 -5.99 24.39
CA VAL A 259 0.23 -7.42 24.62
C VAL A 259 -0.27 -8.02 23.31
N TYR A 260 0.07 -9.27 23.05
CA TYR A 260 -0.10 -9.93 21.77
C TYR A 260 -1.00 -11.17 21.91
N ASN A 261 -1.83 -11.48 20.93
CA ASN A 261 -2.69 -12.66 20.91
C ASN A 261 -2.43 -13.59 19.73
N GLY A 262 -1.43 -13.26 18.89
CA GLY A 262 -1.01 -14.04 17.73
C GLY A 262 0.11 -15.05 18.05
N PRO A 263 0.65 -15.72 16.99
CA PRO A 263 1.69 -16.76 17.11
C PRO A 263 3.01 -16.27 17.71
N PHE A 264 3.34 -14.98 17.54
CA PHE A 264 4.58 -14.39 18.06
C PHE A 264 4.30 -13.18 18.96
N ALA A 265 5.29 -12.86 19.80
CA ALA A 265 5.30 -11.67 20.63
C ALA A 265 6.61 -10.92 20.44
N MET A 266 6.56 -9.61 20.26
CA MET A 266 7.75 -8.78 20.18
C MET A 266 8.45 -8.72 21.55
N THR A 267 9.77 -8.89 21.55
CA THR A 267 10.59 -8.89 22.77
C THR A 267 11.75 -7.92 22.72
N ASN A 268 12.09 -7.43 21.51
CA ASN A 268 13.14 -6.43 21.36
C ASN A 268 12.90 -5.60 20.08
N LEU A 269 13.24 -4.33 20.16
CA LEU A 269 13.31 -3.40 19.03
C LEU A 269 14.50 -2.46 19.22
N VAL A 270 15.38 -2.43 18.25
CA VAL A 270 16.41 -1.41 18.08
C VAL A 270 16.00 -0.60 16.85
N GLU A 271 15.59 0.64 17.06
CA GLU A 271 15.09 1.53 16.01
C GLU A 271 16.06 1.59 14.82
N ASP A 272 15.53 1.52 13.60
CA ASP A 272 16.27 1.51 12.34
C ASP A 272 17.36 0.42 12.21
N ASN A 273 17.33 -0.60 13.07
CA ASN A 273 18.34 -1.66 13.06
C ASN A 273 17.74 -3.07 13.06
N SER A 274 17.06 -3.46 14.15
CA SER A 274 16.56 -4.83 14.28
C SER A 274 15.36 -4.93 15.21
N MET A 275 14.52 -5.94 14.95
CA MET A 275 13.39 -6.31 15.79
C MET A 275 13.39 -7.83 15.99
N THR A 276 13.06 -8.27 17.20
CA THR A 276 13.00 -9.68 17.54
C THR A 276 11.61 -10.04 18.07
N TRP A 277 11.04 -11.08 17.50
CA TRP A 277 9.85 -11.74 18.02
C TRP A 277 10.22 -13.12 18.53
N VAL A 278 9.51 -13.59 19.54
CA VAL A 278 9.61 -14.96 20.03
C VAL A 278 8.24 -15.64 19.94
N LYS A 279 8.24 -16.93 19.84
CA LYS A 279 7.03 -17.74 19.90
C LYS A 279 6.20 -17.39 21.14
N ASN A 280 4.90 -17.16 20.95
CA ASN A 280 3.98 -16.86 22.05
C ASN A 280 3.47 -18.15 22.68
N ASP A 281 3.97 -18.50 23.86
CA ASP A 281 3.57 -19.70 24.60
C ASP A 281 2.10 -19.69 25.06
N GLN A 282 1.45 -18.53 25.02
CA GLN A 282 0.02 -18.38 25.35
C GLN A 282 -0.90 -18.52 24.13
N TYR A 283 -0.33 -18.54 22.92
CA TYR A 283 -1.12 -18.68 21.69
C TYR A 283 -1.86 -20.02 21.67
N TRP A 284 -3.14 -19.99 21.29
CA TRP A 284 -4.01 -21.17 21.34
C TRP A 284 -3.51 -22.31 20.44
N ASP A 285 -2.93 -21.97 19.28
CA ASP A 285 -2.41 -22.93 18.31
C ASP A 285 -0.87 -23.03 18.30
N LYS A 286 -0.24 -22.75 19.44
CA LYS A 286 1.21 -22.72 19.59
C LYS A 286 1.92 -24.01 19.17
N ASP A 287 1.25 -25.17 19.24
CA ASP A 287 1.86 -26.46 18.89
C ASP A 287 2.12 -26.58 17.38
N ASN A 288 1.41 -25.81 16.56
CA ASN A 288 1.61 -25.70 15.12
C ASN A 288 2.65 -24.62 14.74
N VAL A 289 2.96 -23.67 15.61
CA VAL A 289 4.06 -22.70 15.40
C VAL A 289 5.40 -23.42 15.59
N LYS A 290 6.21 -23.47 14.55
CA LYS A 290 7.47 -24.23 14.53
C LYS A 290 8.71 -23.35 14.78
N LEU A 291 8.65 -22.08 14.40
CA LEU A 291 9.72 -21.13 14.68
C LEU A 291 9.71 -20.73 16.16
N ASN A 292 10.89 -20.68 16.77
CA ASN A 292 11.06 -20.19 18.14
C ASN A 292 11.37 -18.70 18.19
N GLN A 293 11.98 -18.16 17.13
CA GLN A 293 12.39 -16.77 17.04
C GLN A 293 12.36 -16.25 15.60
N VAL A 294 11.92 -15.03 15.44
CA VAL A 294 11.96 -14.28 14.18
C VAL A 294 12.76 -13.00 14.40
N ASN A 295 13.81 -12.82 13.63
CA ASN A 295 14.61 -11.60 13.63
C ASN A 295 14.36 -10.84 12.33
N TRP A 296 14.00 -9.58 12.45
CA TRP A 296 13.91 -8.64 11.36
C TRP A 296 15.08 -7.68 11.38
N TYR A 297 15.76 -7.53 10.27
CA TYR A 297 16.86 -6.57 10.09
C TYR A 297 16.44 -5.46 9.14
N CYS A 298 16.63 -4.21 9.56
CA CYS A 298 16.40 -3.03 8.72
C CYS A 298 17.60 -2.85 7.78
N VAL A 299 17.44 -3.25 6.53
CA VAL A 299 18.50 -3.18 5.50
C VAL A 299 17.91 -2.60 4.22
N ALA A 300 18.01 -1.29 4.04
CA ALA A 300 17.43 -0.60 2.89
C ALA A 300 18.15 -0.93 1.57
N GLU A 301 19.48 -1.06 1.61
CA GLU A 301 20.30 -1.24 0.43
C GLU A 301 20.32 -2.70 -0.06
N ASN A 302 19.88 -2.94 -1.30
CA ASN A 302 19.85 -4.28 -1.90
C ASN A 302 21.21 -4.97 -1.94
N ALA A 303 22.31 -4.22 -2.15
CA ALA A 303 23.67 -4.79 -2.18
C ALA A 303 24.09 -5.35 -0.81
N THR A 304 23.75 -4.63 0.27
CA THR A 304 24.00 -5.08 1.63
C THR A 304 23.17 -6.32 1.95
N ALA A 305 21.86 -6.28 1.63
CA ALA A 305 20.96 -7.40 1.84
C ALA A 305 21.40 -8.65 1.06
N ALA A 306 21.81 -8.50 -0.21
CA ALA A 306 22.36 -9.58 -1.03
C ALA A 306 23.61 -10.20 -0.39
N THR A 307 24.51 -9.36 0.16
CA THR A 307 25.71 -9.85 0.86
C THR A 307 25.34 -10.63 2.13
N MET A 308 24.37 -10.15 2.92
CA MET A 308 23.89 -10.85 4.10
C MET A 308 23.22 -12.18 3.74
N PHE A 309 22.45 -12.21 2.66
CA PHE A 309 21.79 -13.42 2.16
C PHE A 309 22.81 -14.44 1.65
N ASP A 310 23.81 -14.02 0.85
CA ASP A 310 24.90 -14.89 0.38
C ASP A 310 25.71 -15.51 1.53
N ASN A 311 25.83 -14.80 2.65
CA ASN A 311 26.54 -15.28 3.85
C ASN A 311 25.65 -16.07 4.83
N GLY A 312 24.37 -16.31 4.51
CA GLY A 312 23.42 -16.99 5.38
C GLY A 312 23.00 -16.21 6.63
N GLN A 313 23.21 -14.89 6.63
CA GLN A 313 22.78 -13.97 7.70
C GLN A 313 21.29 -13.58 7.54
N LEU A 314 20.77 -13.65 6.30
CA LEU A 314 19.35 -13.62 5.97
C LEU A 314 18.94 -14.98 5.44
N ASP A 315 17.76 -15.44 5.83
CA ASP A 315 17.21 -16.71 5.37
C ASP A 315 16.26 -16.53 4.17
N VAL A 316 15.71 -15.31 4.00
CA VAL A 316 14.81 -14.92 2.92
C VAL A 316 15.22 -13.55 2.36
N PHE A 317 15.13 -13.38 1.05
CA PHE A 317 15.48 -12.13 0.37
C PHE A 317 14.52 -11.79 -0.78
N ASP A 318 13.99 -10.58 -0.77
CA ASP A 318 13.16 -9.96 -1.80
C ASP A 318 14.02 -9.27 -2.85
N ALA A 319 14.78 -10.04 -3.63
CA ALA A 319 15.73 -9.50 -4.60
C ALA A 319 15.05 -8.65 -5.69
N ALA A 320 15.73 -7.60 -6.13
CA ALA A 320 15.30 -6.70 -7.17
C ALA A 320 16.43 -6.40 -8.18
N GLY A 321 16.08 -5.96 -9.39
CA GLY A 321 17.03 -5.59 -10.43
C GLY A 321 17.95 -6.73 -10.84
N ASP A 322 19.23 -6.46 -11.00
CA ASP A 322 20.25 -7.45 -11.46
C ASP A 322 20.38 -8.67 -10.54
N TYR A 323 19.94 -8.57 -9.28
CA TYR A 323 19.99 -9.68 -8.33
C TYR A 323 19.01 -10.80 -8.69
N ILE A 324 17.90 -10.50 -9.37
CA ILE A 324 16.95 -11.52 -9.86
C ILE A 324 17.69 -12.53 -10.74
N ALA A 325 18.36 -12.07 -11.79
CA ALA A 325 19.08 -12.95 -12.71
C ALA A 325 20.24 -13.71 -12.05
N LYS A 326 20.82 -13.16 -10.97
CA LYS A 326 21.84 -13.84 -10.16
C LYS A 326 21.24 -15.03 -9.42
N TYR A 327 20.14 -14.79 -8.69
CA TYR A 327 19.56 -15.82 -7.82
C TYR A 327 18.72 -16.85 -8.58
N ASP A 328 18.15 -16.50 -9.73
CA ASP A 328 17.53 -17.49 -10.62
C ASP A 328 18.51 -18.61 -11.01
N LYS A 329 19.79 -18.24 -11.30
CA LYS A 329 20.83 -19.23 -11.58
C LYS A 329 21.16 -20.12 -10.38
N GLU A 330 21.11 -19.57 -9.16
CA GLU A 330 21.33 -20.35 -7.95
C GLU A 330 20.14 -21.28 -7.66
N VAL A 331 18.92 -20.86 -7.99
CA VAL A 331 17.71 -21.71 -7.95
C VAL A 331 17.83 -22.85 -8.98
N GLU A 332 18.20 -22.54 -10.22
CA GLU A 332 18.46 -23.55 -11.27
C GLU A 332 19.55 -24.56 -10.87
N ALA A 333 20.57 -24.08 -10.15
CA ALA A 333 21.64 -24.93 -9.61
C ALA A 333 21.22 -25.76 -8.37
N GLY A 334 20.02 -25.50 -7.81
CA GLY A 334 19.53 -26.19 -6.60
C GLY A 334 20.13 -25.67 -5.29
N ASN A 335 20.78 -24.51 -5.30
CA ASN A 335 21.46 -23.94 -4.14
C ASN A 335 20.51 -23.17 -3.22
N MET A 336 19.33 -22.77 -3.71
CA MET A 336 18.27 -22.09 -2.97
C MET A 336 16.91 -22.35 -3.59
N GLN A 337 15.87 -21.82 -3.00
CA GLN A 337 14.49 -21.92 -3.46
C GLN A 337 13.94 -20.54 -3.79
N THR A 338 12.87 -20.50 -4.56
CA THR A 338 12.14 -19.27 -4.89
C THR A 338 10.64 -19.50 -4.74
N MET A 339 9.92 -18.42 -4.44
CA MET A 339 8.48 -18.36 -4.44
C MET A 339 8.03 -17.06 -5.11
N THR A 340 7.02 -17.17 -5.96
CA THR A 340 6.30 -16.03 -6.52
C THR A 340 4.82 -16.21 -6.26
N THR A 341 4.20 -15.20 -5.66
CA THR A 341 2.76 -15.17 -5.37
C THR A 341 2.17 -13.93 -6.02
N GLU A 342 1.05 -14.08 -6.72
CA GLU A 342 0.28 -12.94 -7.22
C GLU A 342 -0.10 -12.03 -6.04
N TYR A 343 0.20 -10.75 -6.16
CA TYR A 343 -0.18 -9.76 -5.15
C TYR A 343 -1.41 -8.99 -5.62
N PRO A 344 -2.38 -8.67 -4.75
CA PRO A 344 -3.60 -8.01 -5.16
C PRO A 344 -3.39 -6.53 -5.50
N GLY A 345 -2.46 -6.26 -6.43
CA GLY A 345 -2.06 -4.93 -6.84
C GLY A 345 -1.96 -4.78 -8.36
N THR A 346 -2.40 -3.63 -8.87
CA THR A 346 -2.28 -3.25 -10.28
C THR A 346 -1.71 -1.86 -10.40
N MET A 347 -0.61 -1.72 -11.11
CA MET A 347 -0.04 -0.43 -11.47
C MET A 347 -0.67 0.08 -12.75
N VAL A 348 -1.00 1.36 -12.76
CA VAL A 348 -1.74 2.01 -13.84
C VAL A 348 -1.14 3.36 -14.20
N LEU A 349 -1.28 3.76 -15.45
CA LEU A 349 -1.08 5.15 -15.85
C LEU A 349 -2.37 5.93 -15.57
N CYS A 350 -2.25 6.97 -14.77
CA CYS A 350 -3.33 7.90 -14.41
C CYS A 350 -3.23 9.16 -15.25
N TYR A 351 -4.38 9.75 -15.58
CA TYR A 351 -4.49 10.97 -16.39
C TYR A 351 -5.18 12.08 -15.60
N GLU A 352 -4.73 13.31 -15.68
CA GLU A 352 -5.50 14.46 -15.15
C GLU A 352 -6.66 14.79 -16.13
N GLN A 353 -7.84 14.23 -15.85
CA GLN A 353 -9.00 14.33 -16.77
C GLN A 353 -9.91 15.51 -16.47
N SER A 354 -9.89 16.04 -15.25
CA SER A 354 -10.85 17.07 -14.81
C SER A 354 -10.65 18.40 -15.53
N GLU A 355 -9.41 18.84 -15.70
CA GLU A 355 -9.03 20.06 -16.42
C GLU A 355 -8.30 19.75 -17.73
N GLY A 356 -7.84 18.52 -17.91
CA GLY A 356 -7.15 18.04 -19.10
C GLY A 356 -5.64 18.00 -18.94
N GLY A 357 -5.13 18.13 -17.70
CA GLY A 357 -3.71 18.21 -17.40
C GLY A 357 -3.09 19.55 -17.80
N LYS A 358 -1.78 19.65 -17.62
CA LYS A 358 -1.01 20.86 -18.03
C LYS A 358 -1.12 21.16 -19.52
N SER A 359 -1.23 20.13 -20.33
CA SER A 359 -1.39 20.26 -21.79
C SER A 359 -2.83 20.57 -22.24
N GLY A 360 -3.82 20.39 -21.39
CA GLY A 360 -5.24 20.47 -21.74
C GLY A 360 -5.76 19.27 -22.54
N LEU A 361 -4.93 18.25 -22.80
CA LEU A 361 -5.22 17.15 -23.72
C LEU A 361 -5.95 15.97 -23.07
N MET A 362 -5.77 15.76 -21.75
CA MET A 362 -6.22 14.53 -21.08
C MET A 362 -7.75 14.42 -20.95
N LYS A 363 -8.52 15.43 -21.35
CA LYS A 363 -9.98 15.34 -21.51
C LYS A 363 -10.40 14.43 -22.67
N ASN A 364 -9.56 14.29 -23.68
CA ASN A 364 -9.90 13.55 -24.88
C ASN A 364 -9.53 12.05 -24.78
N VAL A 365 -10.51 11.17 -24.97
CA VAL A 365 -10.33 9.72 -24.85
C VAL A 365 -9.36 9.15 -25.90
N ASN A 366 -9.38 9.67 -27.15
CA ASN A 366 -8.48 9.20 -28.20
C ASN A 366 -7.03 9.53 -27.90
N ILE A 367 -6.76 10.65 -27.22
CA ILE A 367 -5.41 11.02 -26.76
C ILE A 367 -4.97 10.07 -25.64
N ARG A 368 -5.80 9.82 -24.62
CA ARG A 368 -5.48 8.89 -23.55
C ARG A 368 -5.23 7.49 -24.08
N LYS A 369 -6.07 7.00 -25.00
CA LYS A 369 -5.87 5.71 -25.69
C LYS A 369 -4.57 5.68 -26.49
N ALA A 370 -4.24 6.73 -27.24
CA ALA A 370 -2.99 6.79 -27.99
C ALA A 370 -1.77 6.72 -27.06
N ILE A 371 -1.79 7.42 -25.93
CA ILE A 371 -0.75 7.32 -24.90
C ILE A 371 -0.70 5.91 -24.31
N SER A 372 -1.83 5.34 -23.89
CA SER A 372 -1.89 3.97 -23.35
C SER A 372 -1.34 2.92 -24.33
N TYR A 373 -1.77 3.00 -25.59
CA TYR A 373 -1.41 1.99 -26.60
C TYR A 373 0.01 2.18 -27.17
N SER A 374 0.65 3.31 -26.91
CA SER A 374 2.06 3.54 -27.25
C SER A 374 3.03 2.74 -26.36
N ILE A 375 2.56 2.18 -25.24
CA ILE A 375 3.36 1.47 -24.25
C ILE A 375 3.27 -0.04 -24.51
N ASN A 376 4.40 -0.66 -24.84
CA ASN A 376 4.51 -2.12 -24.89
C ASN A 376 4.73 -2.66 -23.49
N ARG A 377 3.69 -3.24 -22.90
CA ARG A 377 3.66 -3.67 -21.50
C ARG A 377 4.57 -4.85 -21.23
N GLU A 378 4.61 -5.84 -22.11
CA GLU A 378 5.48 -7.01 -21.98
C GLU A 378 6.95 -6.62 -22.05
N GLU A 379 7.30 -5.71 -22.95
CA GLU A 379 8.64 -5.18 -23.04
C GLU A 379 9.01 -4.35 -21.82
N MET A 380 8.06 -3.51 -21.33
CA MET A 380 8.27 -2.68 -20.14
C MET A 380 8.58 -3.54 -18.91
N VAL A 381 7.75 -4.53 -18.59
CA VAL A 381 7.96 -5.37 -17.41
C VAL A 381 9.25 -6.17 -17.51
N SER A 382 9.60 -6.64 -18.70
CA SER A 382 10.84 -7.38 -18.93
C SER A 382 12.08 -6.49 -18.82
N ALA A 383 12.06 -5.29 -19.40
CA ALA A 383 13.21 -4.40 -19.46
C ALA A 383 13.45 -3.62 -18.16
N VAL A 384 12.37 -3.28 -17.43
CA VAL A 384 12.45 -2.45 -16.22
C VAL A 384 12.60 -3.30 -14.96
N TYR A 385 11.77 -4.36 -14.84
CA TYR A 385 11.65 -5.08 -13.58
C TYR A 385 12.23 -6.50 -13.62
N GLY A 386 12.27 -7.14 -14.79
CA GLY A 386 12.64 -8.56 -14.95
C GLY A 386 11.62 -9.52 -14.33
N ARG A 387 10.51 -9.00 -13.83
CA ARG A 387 9.39 -9.72 -13.18
C ARG A 387 8.10 -8.95 -13.43
N TYR A 388 7.02 -9.31 -12.80
CA TYR A 388 5.66 -8.81 -12.98
C TYR A 388 4.99 -9.31 -14.25
N THR A 389 3.69 -9.20 -14.28
CA THR A 389 2.87 -9.62 -15.43
C THR A 389 2.25 -8.38 -16.07
N ALA A 390 2.33 -8.26 -17.39
CA ALA A 390 1.70 -7.18 -18.14
C ALA A 390 0.19 -7.15 -17.88
N ALA A 391 -0.37 -5.97 -17.61
CA ALA A 391 -1.79 -5.80 -17.26
C ALA A 391 -2.57 -5.11 -18.35
N TYR A 392 -3.73 -5.68 -18.66
CA TYR A 392 -4.71 -5.13 -19.60
C TYR A 392 -6.10 -4.94 -18.95
N GLY A 393 -6.25 -5.31 -17.69
CA GLY A 393 -7.40 -5.06 -16.84
C GLY A 393 -6.99 -4.34 -15.57
N PHE A 394 -7.94 -3.70 -14.90
CA PHE A 394 -7.66 -2.95 -13.67
C PHE A 394 -7.66 -3.84 -12.42
N VAL A 395 -8.58 -4.81 -12.34
CA VAL A 395 -8.65 -5.74 -11.21
C VAL A 395 -7.53 -6.78 -11.31
N SER A 396 -6.72 -6.92 -10.24
CA SER A 396 -5.60 -7.89 -10.17
C SER A 396 -6.07 -9.34 -10.30
N PRO A 397 -5.27 -10.25 -10.90
CA PRO A 397 -5.57 -11.68 -10.97
C PRO A 397 -5.61 -12.36 -9.58
N ALA A 398 -4.98 -11.80 -8.55
CA ALA A 398 -5.06 -12.28 -7.17
C ALA A 398 -6.46 -12.11 -6.56
N ILE A 399 -7.30 -11.24 -7.12
CA ILE A 399 -8.68 -11.03 -6.66
C ILE A 399 -9.58 -12.15 -7.13
N THR A 400 -10.37 -12.70 -6.21
CA THR A 400 -11.33 -13.77 -6.51
C THR A 400 -12.76 -13.30 -6.36
N LEU A 401 -13.65 -13.90 -7.15
CA LEU A 401 -15.08 -13.84 -6.98
C LEU A 401 -15.60 -15.28 -6.96
N ASP A 402 -16.32 -15.65 -5.90
CA ASP A 402 -16.81 -17.02 -5.70
C ASP A 402 -15.66 -18.07 -5.75
N GLY A 403 -14.53 -17.76 -5.10
CA GLY A 403 -13.36 -18.65 -5.04
C GLY A 403 -12.57 -18.83 -6.34
N THR A 404 -12.94 -18.10 -7.41
CA THR A 404 -12.26 -18.16 -8.71
C THR A 404 -11.67 -16.80 -9.04
N SER A 405 -10.40 -16.76 -9.52
CA SER A 405 -9.78 -15.50 -9.95
C SER A 405 -10.70 -14.76 -10.92
N TYR A 406 -10.91 -13.47 -10.63
CA TYR A 406 -11.73 -12.60 -11.48
C TYR A 406 -11.20 -12.54 -12.91
N ARG A 407 -9.86 -12.48 -13.11
CA ARG A 407 -9.25 -12.45 -14.45
C ARG A 407 -9.52 -13.71 -15.27
N LYS A 408 -9.81 -14.86 -14.65
CA LYS A 408 -10.22 -16.08 -15.37
C LYS A 408 -11.69 -16.05 -15.80
N GLN A 409 -12.49 -15.15 -15.24
CA GLN A 409 -13.93 -15.01 -15.51
C GLN A 409 -14.25 -13.81 -16.39
N ALA A 410 -13.41 -12.76 -16.35
CA ALA A 410 -13.60 -11.50 -17.07
C ALA A 410 -12.74 -11.42 -18.34
N SER A 411 -13.28 -10.81 -19.40
CA SER A 411 -12.54 -10.49 -20.62
C SER A 411 -11.60 -9.30 -20.42
N GLU A 412 -10.50 -9.25 -21.17
CA GLU A 412 -9.58 -8.12 -21.23
C GLU A 412 -9.81 -7.30 -22.52
N THR A 413 -10.94 -6.59 -22.58
CA THR A 413 -11.38 -5.87 -23.78
C THR A 413 -10.35 -4.83 -24.26
N MET A 414 -9.63 -4.19 -23.31
CA MET A 414 -8.55 -3.26 -23.65
C MET A 414 -7.41 -3.94 -24.42
N LYS A 415 -7.10 -5.21 -24.14
CA LYS A 415 -6.06 -5.96 -24.84
C LYS A 415 -6.40 -6.17 -26.32
N GLU A 416 -7.64 -6.53 -26.60
CA GLU A 416 -8.11 -6.72 -27.96
C GLU A 416 -8.03 -5.43 -28.78
N GLU A 417 -8.32 -4.28 -28.17
CA GLU A 417 -8.17 -2.98 -28.82
C GLU A 417 -6.70 -2.59 -28.97
N TYR A 418 -5.87 -2.76 -27.91
CA TYR A 418 -4.43 -2.50 -27.95
C TYR A 418 -3.73 -3.26 -29.08
N GLU A 419 -4.03 -4.54 -29.27
CA GLU A 419 -3.40 -5.37 -30.31
C GLU A 419 -3.61 -4.82 -31.74
N GLN A 420 -4.62 -4.00 -31.97
CA GLN A 420 -4.86 -3.35 -33.27
C GLN A 420 -3.89 -2.20 -33.55
N TYR A 421 -3.25 -1.65 -32.50
CA TYR A 421 -2.33 -0.51 -32.54
C TYR A 421 -0.88 -0.91 -32.21
N ALA A 422 -0.69 -2.04 -31.54
CA ALA A 422 0.61 -2.48 -31.03
C ALA A 422 1.70 -2.50 -32.12
N GLY A 423 2.78 -1.75 -31.89
CA GLY A 423 3.90 -1.66 -32.84
C GLY A 423 3.65 -0.85 -34.11
N ASP A 424 2.46 -0.24 -34.26
CA ASP A 424 2.10 0.57 -35.43
C ASP A 424 2.06 2.07 -35.09
N ALA A 425 3.24 2.72 -35.15
CA ALA A 425 3.37 4.14 -34.83
C ALA A 425 2.49 5.06 -35.73
N ASP A 426 2.20 4.66 -36.97
CA ASP A 426 1.38 5.49 -37.84
C ASP A 426 -0.08 5.46 -37.42
N LYS A 427 -0.61 4.31 -37.00
CA LYS A 427 -1.95 4.22 -36.41
C LYS A 427 -2.05 4.97 -35.08
N LEU A 428 -1.03 4.89 -34.23
CA LEU A 428 -0.99 5.61 -32.95
C LEU A 428 -0.98 7.12 -33.17
N LYS A 429 -0.17 7.63 -34.10
CA LYS A 429 -0.17 9.03 -34.50
C LYS A 429 -1.50 9.48 -35.09
N ALA A 430 -2.15 8.63 -35.89
CA ALA A 430 -3.46 8.93 -36.44
C ALA A 430 -4.54 9.02 -35.34
N LEU A 431 -4.49 8.13 -34.34
CA LEU A 431 -5.39 8.16 -33.18
C LEU A 431 -5.15 9.41 -32.33
N PHE A 432 -3.88 9.78 -32.08
CA PHE A 432 -3.51 11.00 -31.37
C PHE A 432 -3.99 12.24 -32.13
N GLN A 433 -3.74 12.33 -33.44
CA GLN A 433 -4.19 13.43 -34.29
C GLN A 433 -5.71 13.57 -34.28
N LYS A 434 -6.45 12.45 -34.34
CA LYS A 434 -7.92 12.46 -34.20
C LYS A 434 -8.34 13.17 -32.90
N GLY A 435 -7.65 12.88 -31.79
CA GLY A 435 -7.94 13.52 -30.51
C GLY A 435 -7.63 15.04 -30.53
N LEU A 436 -6.55 15.45 -31.19
CA LEU A 436 -6.21 16.88 -31.38
C LEU A 436 -7.29 17.59 -32.20
N ASP A 437 -7.74 16.96 -33.28
CA ASP A 437 -8.78 17.51 -34.16
C ASP A 437 -10.11 17.70 -33.40
N GLU A 438 -10.49 16.72 -32.57
CA GLU A 438 -11.69 16.78 -31.70
C GLU A 438 -11.62 17.89 -30.66
N LEU A 439 -10.41 18.22 -30.17
CA LEU A 439 -10.17 19.36 -29.26
C LEU A 439 -10.01 20.70 -30.01
N GLY A 440 -9.93 20.70 -31.34
CA GLY A 440 -9.67 21.89 -32.15
C GLY A 440 -8.24 22.42 -32.02
N ILE A 441 -7.28 21.57 -31.64
CA ILE A 441 -5.87 21.91 -31.48
C ILE A 441 -5.18 21.77 -32.84
N THR A 442 -4.49 22.83 -33.26
CA THR A 442 -3.78 22.89 -34.56
C THR A 442 -2.26 22.78 -34.42
N ASP A 443 -1.76 22.67 -33.20
CA ASP A 443 -0.35 22.45 -32.94
C ASP A 443 0.08 21.10 -33.47
N LYS A 444 1.32 21.02 -33.98
CA LYS A 444 1.86 19.74 -34.42
C LYS A 444 2.29 18.89 -33.21
N PRO A 445 2.26 17.56 -33.30
CA PRO A 445 2.70 16.69 -32.22
C PRO A 445 4.11 17.05 -31.67
N GLU A 446 5.05 17.42 -32.54
CA GLU A 446 6.41 17.83 -32.14
C GLU A 446 6.49 19.10 -31.28
N ASP A 447 5.44 19.91 -31.26
CA ASP A 447 5.33 21.14 -30.46
C ASP A 447 4.57 20.90 -29.13
N ILE A 448 3.93 19.75 -28.99
CA ILE A 448 3.16 19.36 -27.80
C ILE A 448 4.11 18.76 -26.74
N THR A 449 3.89 19.16 -25.49
CA THR A 449 4.59 18.59 -24.33
C THR A 449 3.59 17.93 -23.40
N ILE A 450 3.84 16.67 -23.02
CA ILE A 450 3.11 15.92 -21.99
C ILE A 450 4.00 15.86 -20.74
N THR A 451 3.49 16.24 -19.59
CA THR A 451 4.22 16.19 -18.31
C THR A 451 3.93 14.89 -17.57
N LEU A 452 4.97 14.08 -17.40
CA LEU A 452 4.94 12.88 -16.56
C LEU A 452 5.45 13.22 -15.15
N LEU A 453 4.55 13.21 -14.17
CA LEU A 453 4.89 13.37 -12.76
C LEU A 453 5.38 12.03 -12.20
N SER A 454 6.51 12.05 -11.48
CA SER A 454 7.11 10.89 -10.86
C SER A 454 7.83 11.24 -9.56
N GLN A 455 8.13 10.24 -8.76
CA GLN A 455 8.86 10.43 -7.50
C GLN A 455 10.00 9.41 -7.34
N GLY A 456 10.91 9.73 -6.41
CA GLY A 456 11.96 8.83 -5.96
C GLY A 456 13.14 8.71 -6.91
N SER A 457 14.22 8.18 -6.36
CA SER A 457 15.52 8.01 -7.02
C SER A 457 15.92 6.54 -7.22
N ALA A 458 15.06 5.58 -6.83
CA ALA A 458 15.32 4.16 -7.05
C ALA A 458 15.53 3.88 -8.55
N THR A 459 16.43 2.98 -8.85
CA THR A 459 16.82 2.65 -10.23
C THR A 459 15.62 2.18 -11.05
N GLU A 460 14.77 1.35 -10.48
CA GLU A 460 13.55 0.85 -11.15
C GLU A 460 12.58 1.98 -11.51
N ASN A 461 12.33 2.92 -10.56
CA ASN A 461 11.49 4.09 -10.84
C ASN A 461 12.10 4.99 -11.92
N GLN A 462 13.44 5.06 -12.00
CA GLN A 462 14.12 5.79 -13.06
C GLN A 462 13.92 5.10 -14.41
N LEU A 463 14.15 3.81 -14.49
CA LEU A 463 13.99 3.03 -15.72
C LEU A 463 12.53 3.06 -16.21
N GLU A 464 11.54 2.97 -15.29
CA GLU A 464 10.13 3.05 -15.63
C GLU A 464 9.79 4.38 -16.32
N ARG A 465 10.11 5.50 -15.70
CA ARG A 465 9.79 6.82 -16.27
C ARG A 465 10.53 7.11 -17.58
N GLU A 466 11.77 6.62 -17.71
CA GLU A 466 12.56 6.75 -18.96
C GLU A 466 11.95 5.88 -20.08
N TYR A 467 11.50 4.66 -19.76
CA TYR A 467 10.80 3.79 -20.70
C TYR A 467 9.49 4.43 -21.16
N LEU A 468 8.69 4.93 -20.26
CA LEU A 468 7.42 5.62 -20.58
C LEU A 468 7.66 6.86 -21.43
N GLN A 469 8.64 7.71 -21.05
CA GLN A 469 9.05 8.87 -21.83
C GLN A 469 9.42 8.50 -23.26
N GLN A 470 10.26 7.48 -23.41
CA GLN A 470 10.74 7.03 -24.71
C GLN A 470 9.60 6.45 -25.56
N SER A 471 8.80 5.55 -25.00
CA SER A 471 7.70 4.91 -25.70
C SER A 471 6.65 5.91 -26.21
N ILE A 472 6.23 6.83 -25.36
CA ILE A 472 5.24 7.86 -25.73
C ILE A 472 5.83 8.81 -26.78
N SER A 473 7.06 9.31 -26.57
CA SER A 473 7.68 10.26 -27.48
C SER A 473 7.93 9.67 -28.89
N GLN A 474 8.45 8.45 -28.97
CA GLN A 474 8.76 7.81 -30.25
C GLN A 474 7.49 7.45 -31.04
N ASN A 475 6.49 6.90 -30.35
CA ASN A 475 5.29 6.41 -31.01
C ASN A 475 4.32 7.53 -31.41
N LEU A 476 4.24 8.61 -30.64
CA LEU A 476 3.31 9.72 -30.89
C LEU A 476 3.98 10.96 -31.53
N GLY A 477 5.29 11.09 -31.42
CA GLY A 477 6.04 12.26 -31.93
C GLY A 477 5.94 13.48 -31.04
N VAL A 478 5.50 13.34 -29.79
CA VAL A 478 5.38 14.41 -28.80
C VAL A 478 6.62 14.51 -27.91
N LYS A 479 6.77 15.60 -27.19
CA LYS A 479 7.75 15.74 -26.09
C LYS A 479 7.14 15.22 -24.81
N VAL A 480 7.89 14.46 -24.02
CA VAL A 480 7.52 14.09 -22.65
C VAL A 480 8.51 14.70 -21.68
N GLU A 481 8.03 15.60 -20.84
CA GLU A 481 8.79 16.23 -19.77
C GLU A 481 8.65 15.43 -18.48
N LEU A 482 9.76 15.05 -17.86
CA LEU A 482 9.78 14.37 -16.57
C LEU A 482 9.75 15.41 -15.43
N ASN A 483 8.67 15.46 -14.68
CA ASN A 483 8.58 16.21 -13.42
C ASN A 483 8.84 15.25 -12.27
N THR A 484 10.11 15.09 -11.88
CA THR A 484 10.53 14.15 -10.83
C THR A 484 10.74 14.89 -9.52
N VAL A 485 10.05 14.49 -8.48
CA VAL A 485 10.11 15.07 -7.13
C VAL A 485 10.79 14.11 -6.14
N GLY A 486 11.31 14.68 -5.05
CA GLY A 486 12.16 13.93 -4.12
C GLY A 486 11.42 12.93 -3.22
N ASP A 487 10.20 13.25 -2.83
CA ASP A 487 9.43 12.47 -1.87
C ASP A 487 7.93 12.45 -2.17
N TYR A 488 7.20 11.60 -1.44
CA TYR A 488 5.74 11.44 -1.62
C TYR A 488 4.95 12.71 -1.28
N GLN A 489 5.36 13.51 -0.31
CA GLN A 489 4.64 14.73 0.03
C GLN A 489 4.72 15.77 -1.10
N MET A 490 5.89 15.89 -1.72
CA MET A 490 6.07 16.72 -2.91
C MET A 490 5.25 16.18 -4.09
N PHE A 491 5.25 14.86 -4.28
CA PHE A 491 4.43 14.21 -5.30
C PHE A 491 2.94 14.48 -5.08
N ALA A 492 2.44 14.29 -3.86
CA ALA A 492 1.05 14.55 -3.51
C ALA A 492 0.67 16.02 -3.72
N ASN A 493 1.57 16.96 -3.40
CA ASN A 493 1.35 18.39 -3.66
C ASN A 493 1.24 18.70 -5.15
N GLU A 494 2.14 18.17 -6.00
CA GLU A 494 2.08 18.36 -7.45
C GLU A 494 0.81 17.75 -8.05
N ARG A 495 0.44 16.54 -7.60
CA ARG A 495 -0.79 15.85 -7.99
C ARG A 495 -2.03 16.64 -7.59
N ASP A 496 -2.14 17.06 -6.33
CA ASP A 496 -3.31 17.79 -5.80
C ASP A 496 -3.45 19.18 -6.42
N ASN A 497 -2.33 19.80 -6.86
CA ASN A 497 -2.32 21.04 -7.64
C ASN A 497 -2.49 20.81 -9.16
N LYS A 498 -2.65 19.55 -9.61
CA LYS A 498 -2.85 19.17 -11.02
C LYS A 498 -1.70 19.61 -11.94
N ASN A 499 -0.47 19.64 -11.43
CA ASN A 499 0.73 20.05 -12.17
C ASN A 499 1.32 18.90 -13.00
N TYR A 500 0.47 18.11 -13.64
CA TYR A 500 0.84 16.96 -14.47
C TYR A 500 -0.18 16.73 -15.58
N ASP A 501 0.18 15.89 -16.54
CA ASP A 501 -0.72 15.29 -17.51
C ASP A 501 -0.97 13.83 -17.15
N ILE A 502 0.09 13.11 -16.84
CA ILE A 502 0.08 11.67 -16.51
C ILE A 502 1.00 11.39 -15.31
N PHE A 503 0.71 10.31 -14.58
CA PHE A 503 1.61 9.71 -13.59
C PHE A 503 1.34 8.21 -13.47
N VAL A 504 2.33 7.44 -12.95
CA VAL A 504 2.12 6.04 -12.58
C VAL A 504 1.59 6.00 -11.15
N GLY A 505 0.42 5.40 -10.98
CA GLY A 505 -0.19 5.09 -9.70
C GLY A 505 -0.46 3.59 -9.59
N GLY A 506 -0.96 3.13 -8.45
CA GLY A 506 -1.33 1.73 -8.26
C GLY A 506 -2.39 1.59 -7.19
N TRP A 507 -3.26 0.60 -7.35
CA TRP A 507 -4.17 0.17 -6.31
C TRP A 507 -3.78 -1.21 -5.81
N PHE A 508 -3.67 -1.33 -4.52
CA PHE A 508 -3.44 -2.58 -3.81
C PHE A 508 -4.67 -2.85 -2.96
N SER A 509 -5.33 -3.97 -3.23
CA SER A 509 -6.62 -4.26 -2.64
C SER A 509 -6.56 -4.40 -1.14
N ASP A 510 -7.54 -3.82 -0.47
CA ASP A 510 -7.70 -3.88 0.97
C ASP A 510 -8.48 -5.12 1.43
N TYR A 511 -9.29 -5.72 0.53
CA TYR A 511 -10.03 -6.95 0.77
C TYR A 511 -10.30 -7.71 -0.54
N ASN A 512 -10.54 -9.00 -0.45
CA ASN A 512 -10.68 -9.88 -1.62
C ASN A 512 -12.05 -9.76 -2.27
N ASP A 513 -12.21 -8.74 -3.12
CA ASP A 513 -13.37 -8.57 -3.99
C ASP A 513 -13.07 -7.56 -5.11
N PRO A 514 -13.56 -7.75 -6.37
CA PRO A 514 -13.41 -6.78 -7.46
C PRO A 514 -13.93 -5.38 -7.12
N LEU A 515 -14.91 -5.27 -6.22
CA LEU A 515 -15.47 -3.99 -5.79
C LEU A 515 -14.41 -3.07 -5.20
N ASP A 516 -13.41 -3.61 -4.51
CA ASP A 516 -12.35 -2.81 -3.90
C ASP A 516 -11.54 -2.03 -4.94
N PHE A 517 -11.24 -2.65 -6.08
CA PHE A 517 -10.61 -1.98 -7.21
C PHE A 517 -11.55 -0.98 -7.90
N LEU A 518 -12.78 -1.37 -8.13
CA LEU A 518 -13.68 -0.61 -8.98
C LEU A 518 -14.32 0.58 -8.25
N ASN A 519 -14.60 0.44 -6.95
CA ASN A 519 -15.21 1.51 -6.17
C ASN A 519 -14.32 2.74 -6.00
N VAL A 520 -12.99 2.59 -6.02
CA VAL A 520 -12.06 3.73 -5.89
C VAL A 520 -12.13 4.68 -7.09
N MET A 521 -12.66 4.20 -8.21
CA MET A 521 -12.84 4.98 -9.44
C MET A 521 -14.20 5.70 -9.51
N LYS A 522 -15.11 5.45 -8.55
CA LYS A 522 -16.38 6.16 -8.45
C LYS A 522 -16.14 7.64 -8.18
N THR A 523 -16.90 8.51 -8.83
CA THR A 523 -16.78 9.97 -8.70
C THR A 523 -16.79 10.41 -7.24
N GLY A 524 -15.72 11.10 -6.81
CA GLY A 524 -15.58 11.68 -5.47
C GLY A 524 -15.23 10.69 -4.35
N VAL A 525 -14.99 9.40 -4.66
CA VAL A 525 -14.51 8.41 -3.67
C VAL A 525 -13.01 8.55 -3.47
N TYR A 526 -12.23 8.53 -4.54
CA TYR A 526 -10.79 8.66 -4.47
C TYR A 526 -10.24 9.57 -5.57
N ASP A 527 -10.06 10.84 -5.25
CA ASP A 527 -9.66 11.87 -6.21
C ASP A 527 -8.24 11.72 -6.78
N SER A 528 -7.44 10.80 -6.22
CA SER A 528 -6.03 10.65 -6.59
C SER A 528 -5.78 9.93 -7.93
N TYR A 529 -6.82 9.33 -8.54
CA TYR A 529 -6.68 8.63 -9.83
C TYR A 529 -7.11 9.47 -11.04
N GLY A 530 -6.64 10.71 -11.10
CA GLY A 530 -6.84 11.57 -12.26
C GLY A 530 -8.25 12.14 -12.38
N LEU A 531 -9.05 12.08 -11.30
CA LEU A 531 -10.39 12.64 -11.22
C LEU A 531 -11.33 12.11 -12.34
N TYR A 532 -11.28 10.81 -12.57
CA TYR A 532 -12.24 10.14 -13.45
C TYR A 532 -13.67 10.37 -12.94
N SER A 533 -14.59 10.63 -13.82
CA SER A 533 -16.00 10.84 -13.50
C SER A 533 -16.88 10.39 -14.65
N ASN A 534 -17.77 9.43 -14.36
CA ASN A 534 -18.75 8.93 -15.30
C ASN A 534 -20.02 8.50 -14.56
N SER A 535 -21.16 9.13 -14.88
CA SER A 535 -22.43 8.88 -14.19
C SER A 535 -23.00 7.47 -14.42
N GLU A 536 -22.68 6.81 -15.55
CA GLU A 536 -23.05 5.42 -15.80
C GLU A 536 -22.24 4.50 -14.89
N TYR A 537 -20.93 4.75 -14.79
CA TYR A 537 -20.04 4.04 -13.87
C TYR A 537 -20.52 4.14 -12.42
N ASP A 538 -20.83 5.37 -11.97
CA ASP A 538 -21.33 5.61 -10.62
C ASP A 538 -22.63 4.85 -10.34
N SER A 539 -23.54 4.83 -11.33
CA SER A 539 -24.82 4.11 -11.20
C SER A 539 -24.63 2.58 -11.13
N LEU A 540 -23.65 2.04 -11.85
CA LEU A 540 -23.30 0.61 -11.80
C LEU A 540 -22.70 0.25 -10.43
N ILE A 541 -21.81 1.08 -9.87
CA ILE A 541 -21.29 0.88 -8.51
C ILE A 541 -22.43 0.90 -7.49
N ASP A 542 -23.34 1.88 -7.59
CA ASP A 542 -24.47 1.99 -6.65
C ASP A 542 -25.40 0.76 -6.72
N SER A 543 -25.54 0.15 -7.90
CA SER A 543 -26.37 -1.05 -8.08
C SER A 543 -25.83 -2.32 -7.41
N LEU A 544 -24.57 -2.32 -7.00
CA LEU A 544 -23.94 -3.42 -6.25
C LEU A 544 -24.32 -3.41 -4.75
N THR A 545 -24.90 -2.31 -4.25
CA THR A 545 -25.33 -2.21 -2.86
C THR A 545 -26.38 -3.25 -2.53
N GLY A 546 -26.03 -4.22 -1.67
CA GLY A 546 -26.91 -5.32 -1.28
C GLY A 546 -27.14 -6.40 -2.33
N GLU A 547 -26.41 -6.39 -3.47
CA GLU A 547 -26.47 -7.45 -4.46
C GLU A 547 -25.58 -8.64 -4.02
N ASN A 548 -26.19 -9.77 -3.74
CA ASN A 548 -25.52 -10.99 -3.26
C ASN A 548 -25.41 -12.09 -4.34
N ASP A 549 -25.97 -11.89 -5.52
CA ASP A 549 -25.87 -12.83 -6.62
C ASP A 549 -24.52 -12.65 -7.36
N ASN A 550 -23.57 -13.57 -7.16
CA ASN A 550 -22.24 -13.49 -7.74
C ASN A 550 -22.23 -13.45 -9.27
N ALA A 551 -23.22 -14.06 -9.94
CA ALA A 551 -23.31 -14.00 -11.41
C ALA A 551 -23.69 -12.58 -11.87
N LYS A 552 -24.61 -11.91 -11.18
CA LYS A 552 -24.95 -10.52 -11.47
C LYS A 552 -23.82 -9.57 -11.11
N ARG A 553 -23.16 -9.79 -9.96
CA ARG A 553 -21.99 -9.01 -9.57
C ARG A 553 -20.89 -9.10 -10.62
N LEU A 554 -20.59 -10.31 -11.11
CA LEU A 554 -19.62 -10.52 -12.20
C LEU A 554 -19.98 -9.72 -13.45
N GLU A 555 -21.26 -9.76 -13.88
CA GLU A 555 -21.73 -9.00 -15.05
C GLU A 555 -21.54 -7.49 -14.86
N ILE A 556 -21.85 -6.97 -13.67
CA ILE A 556 -21.67 -5.54 -13.37
C ILE A 556 -20.18 -5.17 -13.32
N TYR A 557 -19.34 -5.99 -12.70
CA TYR A 557 -17.89 -5.75 -12.63
C TYR A 557 -17.23 -5.73 -14.00
N GLN A 558 -17.62 -6.65 -14.90
CA GLN A 558 -17.15 -6.65 -16.28
C GLN A 558 -17.54 -5.38 -17.03
N LYS A 559 -18.79 -4.90 -16.85
CA LYS A 559 -19.23 -3.64 -17.46
C LYS A 559 -18.48 -2.43 -16.91
N LEU A 560 -18.24 -2.39 -15.59
CA LEU A 560 -17.48 -1.34 -14.94
C LEU A 560 -16.05 -1.27 -15.47
N GLU A 561 -15.38 -2.41 -15.54
CA GLU A 561 -14.01 -2.48 -16.01
C GLU A 561 -13.90 -2.15 -17.51
N ASP A 562 -14.82 -2.66 -18.33
CA ASP A 562 -14.88 -2.34 -19.76
C ASP A 562 -15.09 -0.84 -20.00
N LEU A 563 -16.02 -0.22 -19.24
CA LEU A 563 -16.26 1.22 -19.31
C LEU A 563 -15.01 2.03 -18.90
N LEU A 564 -14.40 1.66 -17.77
CA LEU A 564 -13.25 2.37 -17.21
C LEU A 564 -12.01 2.27 -18.11
N VAL A 565 -11.66 1.05 -18.54
CA VAL A 565 -10.36 0.76 -19.13
C VAL A 565 -10.41 0.81 -20.67
N ALA A 566 -11.42 0.17 -21.28
CA ALA A 566 -11.50 0.06 -22.73
C ALA A 566 -12.26 1.24 -23.36
N GLN A 567 -13.43 1.62 -22.85
CA GLN A 567 -14.23 2.67 -23.46
C GLN A 567 -13.68 4.07 -23.16
N ASP A 568 -13.55 4.40 -21.88
CA ASP A 568 -13.16 5.74 -21.44
C ASP A 568 -11.65 5.93 -21.31
N CYS A 569 -10.87 4.84 -21.22
CA CYS A 569 -9.46 4.90 -20.87
C CYS A 569 -9.23 5.84 -19.65
N GLY A 570 -10.06 5.63 -18.62
CA GLY A 570 -10.02 6.43 -17.39
C GLY A 570 -8.73 6.22 -16.60
N VAL A 571 -8.19 5.01 -16.65
CA VAL A 571 -6.82 4.62 -16.30
C VAL A 571 -6.31 3.65 -17.37
N ALA A 572 -4.98 3.50 -17.47
CA ALA A 572 -4.37 2.49 -18.33
C ALA A 572 -3.58 1.49 -17.49
N PRO A 573 -4.04 0.25 -17.32
CA PRO A 573 -3.27 -0.79 -16.65
C PRO A 573 -1.91 -0.99 -17.31
N LEU A 574 -0.86 -1.16 -16.49
CA LEU A 574 0.51 -1.36 -16.93
C LEU A 574 1.01 -2.76 -16.57
N TYR A 575 0.96 -3.12 -15.29
CA TYR A 575 1.35 -4.44 -14.81
C TYR A 575 0.67 -4.82 -13.50
N TYR A 576 0.55 -6.13 -13.29
CA TYR A 576 0.13 -6.73 -12.03
C TYR A 576 1.34 -6.97 -11.15
N SER A 577 1.22 -6.63 -9.88
CA SER A 577 2.27 -6.84 -8.89
C SER A 577 2.33 -8.29 -8.43
N ASP A 578 3.51 -8.74 -8.04
CA ASP A 578 3.74 -10.01 -7.36
C ASP A 578 4.61 -9.81 -6.11
N LYS A 579 4.61 -10.82 -5.23
CA LYS A 579 5.59 -11.01 -4.19
C LYS A 579 6.56 -12.06 -4.68
N HIS A 580 7.86 -11.75 -4.69
CA HIS A 580 8.88 -12.64 -5.18
C HIS A 580 10.02 -12.73 -4.16
N TYR A 581 10.28 -13.93 -3.65
CA TYR A 581 11.29 -14.19 -2.64
C TYR A 581 12.22 -15.31 -3.08
N TYR A 582 13.50 -15.15 -2.74
CA TYR A 582 14.49 -16.22 -2.71
C TYR A 582 14.73 -16.60 -1.26
N TYR A 583 14.87 -17.90 -0.98
CA TYR A 583 15.09 -18.36 0.37
C TYR A 583 16.02 -19.57 0.41
N GLN A 584 16.73 -19.69 1.52
CA GLN A 584 17.74 -20.71 1.73
C GLN A 584 17.11 -22.11 1.79
N ASN A 585 17.86 -23.13 1.36
CA ASN A 585 17.36 -24.52 1.30
C ASN A 585 16.94 -25.13 2.64
N TRP A 586 17.39 -24.54 3.74
CA TRP A 586 16.98 -24.96 5.08
C TRP A 586 15.65 -24.33 5.56
N VAL A 587 15.09 -23.37 4.85
CA VAL A 587 13.75 -22.83 5.11
C VAL A 587 12.73 -23.73 4.41
N LYS A 588 11.71 -24.18 5.15
CA LYS A 588 10.63 -25.04 4.66
C LYS A 588 9.28 -24.43 5.02
N ASP A 589 8.26 -24.81 4.27
CA ASP A 589 6.87 -24.40 4.50
C ASP A 589 6.73 -22.88 4.63
N PHE A 590 7.53 -22.16 3.81
CA PHE A 590 7.50 -20.69 3.70
C PHE A 590 6.56 -20.30 2.57
N TYR A 591 5.53 -19.53 2.89
CA TYR A 591 4.51 -19.06 1.97
C TYR A 591 4.27 -17.56 2.13
N THR A 592 3.50 -16.97 1.23
CA THR A 592 3.06 -15.58 1.30
C THR A 592 1.57 -15.51 1.02
N SER A 593 0.81 -14.82 1.85
CA SER A 593 -0.62 -14.60 1.64
C SER A 593 -0.89 -13.26 0.94
N SER A 594 -2.06 -13.15 0.32
CA SER A 594 -2.44 -11.94 -0.43
C SER A 594 -2.93 -10.82 0.49
N PHE A 595 -3.70 -11.15 1.55
CA PHE A 595 -4.37 -10.18 2.43
C PHE A 595 -3.92 -10.27 3.90
N GLY A 596 -3.18 -11.30 4.28
CA GLY A 596 -2.65 -11.51 5.62
C GLY A 596 -1.23 -10.98 5.80
N ALA A 597 -0.40 -11.78 6.48
CA ALA A 597 1.02 -11.50 6.61
C ALA A 597 1.71 -11.54 5.25
N SER A 598 2.66 -10.63 5.03
CA SER A 598 3.45 -10.66 3.79
C SER A 598 4.28 -11.93 3.65
N GLN A 599 4.61 -12.56 4.78
CA GLN A 599 5.37 -13.80 4.88
C GLN A 599 4.70 -14.66 5.95
N GLU A 600 4.23 -15.83 5.56
CA GLU A 600 3.57 -16.78 6.46
C GLU A 600 4.61 -17.49 7.33
N LEU A 601 4.81 -17.00 8.53
CA LEU A 601 5.80 -17.54 9.48
C LEU A 601 5.19 -18.58 10.42
N TYR A 602 3.89 -18.60 10.52
CA TYR A 602 3.14 -19.47 11.41
C TYR A 602 3.49 -20.95 11.24
N ARG A 603 3.64 -21.44 9.99
CA ARG A 603 3.98 -22.83 9.67
C ARG A 603 5.43 -23.01 9.23
N ALA A 604 6.14 -21.95 8.92
CA ALA A 604 7.51 -22.01 8.43
C ALA A 604 8.43 -22.74 9.42
N THR A 605 9.40 -23.48 8.88
CA THR A 605 10.44 -24.15 9.67
C THR A 605 11.82 -23.82 9.15
N VAL A 606 12.82 -23.93 10.03
CA VAL A 606 14.24 -23.76 9.70
C VAL A 606 15.00 -24.99 10.16
N GLU A 607 15.66 -25.68 9.22
CA GLU A 607 16.42 -26.92 9.39
C GLU A 607 17.90 -26.67 9.05
N LYS A 608 18.61 -25.89 9.88
CA LYS A 608 20.07 -25.61 9.73
C LYS A 608 20.92 -26.74 10.25
#